data_39c1d5a9ba3bf29cb28258cc831ab0b0
#
_entry.id   39c1d5a9ba3bf29cb28258cc831ab0b0
#
_cell.length_a   1.000
_cell.length_b   1.000
_cell.length_c   1.000
_cell.angle_alpha   90.00
_cell.angle_beta   90.00
_cell.angle_gamma   90.00
#
_symmetry.space_group_name_H-M   'P 1'
#
loop_
_entity.id
_entity.type
_entity.pdbx_description
1 polymer ?
#
loop_
_entity_poly.entity_id
_entity_poly.type
_entity_poly.pdbx_seq_one_letter_code
_entity_poly.pdbx_strand_id
1 'polypeptide(L)'
;MRSLLFSVLLLIFVSCKLPTATDDPSIVSNLRFTPSAFDSFTKNTEVQYTLKNPVAVNISIVKRDSSGQEYLVKTLAEDIHETKGTHRHTWLGDTEKGLFAPIGTYIGLVQIESQRFEAAVLVYHF
;
A
#
# COMPACT_ATOMS: atom_id res chain seq x y z
N MET A 1 -10.28 -14.70 -49.22
CA MET A 1 -9.13 -14.97 -48.98
C MET A 1 -8.36 -14.07 -48.16
N ARG A 2 -8.45 -12.87 -48.23
CA ARG A 2 -7.74 -12.03 -47.42
C ARG A 2 -8.07 -12.13 -46.00
N SER A 3 -9.22 -12.45 -45.68
CA SER A 3 -9.66 -12.45 -44.32
C SER A 3 -8.89 -13.39 -43.42
N LEU A 4 -8.29 -14.32 -43.96
CA LEU A 4 -7.55 -15.22 -43.17
C LEU A 4 -6.55 -14.59 -42.27
N LEU A 5 -5.94 -13.65 -42.77
CA LEU A 5 -4.91 -13.00 -42.02
C LEU A 5 -5.34 -12.45 -40.74
N PHE A 6 -6.46 -11.92 -40.71
CA PHE A 6 -6.93 -11.32 -39.53
C PHE A 6 -7.04 -12.18 -38.35
N SER A 7 -7.56 -13.32 -38.54
CA SER A 7 -7.78 -14.14 -37.40
C SER A 7 -6.51 -14.47 -36.72
N VAL A 8 -5.51 -14.52 -37.45
CA VAL A 8 -4.25 -14.84 -36.87
C VAL A 8 -3.78 -13.83 -35.90
N LEU A 9 -4.00 -12.63 -36.21
CA LEU A 9 -3.59 -11.59 -35.35
C LEU A 9 -4.17 -11.66 -34.03
N LEU A 10 -5.39 -11.91 -33.97
CA LEU A 10 -6.07 -11.93 -32.73
C LEU A 10 -5.48 -12.86 -31.76
N LEU A 11 -5.14 -13.97 -32.18
CA LEU A 11 -4.60 -14.95 -31.32
C LEU A 11 -3.45 -14.50 -30.51
N ILE A 12 -2.63 -13.80 -31.11
CA ILE A 12 -1.45 -13.37 -30.46
C ILE A 12 -1.66 -12.56 -29.25
N PHE A 13 -2.56 -11.67 -29.29
CA PHE A 13 -2.79 -10.86 -28.17
C PHE A 13 -3.25 -11.59 -26.99
N VAL A 14 -4.16 -12.40 -27.17
CA VAL A 14 -4.72 -13.12 -26.08
C VAL A 14 -3.72 -13.83 -25.29
N SER A 15 -2.87 -14.50 -25.93
CA SER A 15 -1.93 -15.29 -25.17
C SER A 15 -0.94 -14.48 -24.41
N CYS A 16 -0.62 -13.37 -24.84
CA CYS A 16 0.35 -12.60 -24.16
C CYS A 16 0.02 -12.15 -22.81
N LYS A 17 -1.15 -11.76 -22.60
CA LYS A 17 -1.47 -11.22 -21.35
C LYS A 17 -1.47 -12.10 -20.22
N LEU A 18 -2.02 -13.17 -20.40
CA LEU A 18 -2.18 -14.04 -19.31
C LEU A 18 -1.00 -14.41 -18.52
N PRO A 19 -0.03 -14.93 -19.09
CA PRO A 19 1.08 -15.41 -18.32
C PRO A 19 1.83 -14.36 -17.58
N THR A 20 1.87 -13.22 -18.09
CA THR A 20 2.68 -12.23 -17.43
C THR A 20 2.12 -11.80 -16.12
N ALA A 21 0.86 -11.77 -16.02
CA ALA A 21 0.25 -11.28 -14.82
C ALA A 21 0.55 -12.12 -13.62
N THR A 22 0.60 -13.38 -13.82
CA THR A 22 0.75 -14.24 -12.67
C THR A 22 2.13 -14.37 -12.15
N ASP A 23 3.08 -14.25 -12.99
CA ASP A 23 4.43 -14.52 -12.57
C ASP A 23 5.19 -13.33 -12.03
N ASP A 24 4.67 -12.19 -12.16
CA ASP A 24 5.40 -11.01 -11.80
C ASP A 24 5.30 -10.73 -10.32
N PRO A 25 6.40 -10.79 -9.59
CA PRO A 25 6.34 -10.55 -8.17
C PRO A 25 6.07 -9.09 -7.90
N SER A 26 5.41 -8.86 -6.81
CA SER A 26 5.05 -7.52 -6.39
C SER A 26 6.29 -6.69 -6.09
N ILE A 27 6.23 -5.42 -6.41
CA ILE A 27 7.31 -4.49 -6.08
C ILE A 27 7.41 -4.31 -4.58
N VAL A 28 6.29 -4.45 -3.86
CA VAL A 28 6.24 -4.34 -2.41
C VAL A 28 5.93 -5.69 -1.81
N SER A 29 6.68 -6.11 -0.81
CA SER A 29 6.42 -7.34 -0.09
C SER A 29 6.58 -7.11 1.40
N ASN A 30 6.06 -8.03 2.19
CA ASN A 30 6.17 -8.00 3.65
C ASN A 30 5.65 -6.72 4.28
N LEU A 31 4.60 -6.16 3.72
CA LEU A 31 4.02 -4.94 4.24
C LEU A 31 3.24 -5.26 5.51
N ARG A 32 3.58 -4.60 6.60
CA ARG A 32 2.92 -4.84 7.87
C ARG A 32 3.20 -3.71 8.85
N PHE A 33 2.40 -3.64 9.90
CA PHE A 33 2.68 -2.77 11.03
C PHE A 33 3.31 -3.59 12.14
N THR A 34 4.27 -3.01 12.83
CA THR A 34 4.92 -3.63 13.97
C THR A 34 4.95 -2.63 15.12
N PRO A 35 4.15 -2.81 16.15
CA PRO A 35 3.10 -3.82 16.31
C PRO A 35 1.86 -3.50 15.48
N SER A 36 1.03 -4.49 15.24
CA SER A 36 -0.19 -4.31 14.44
C SER A 36 -1.35 -3.78 15.27
N ALA A 37 -1.16 -3.62 16.57
CA ALA A 37 -2.13 -3.00 17.47
C ALA A 37 -1.34 -2.26 18.53
N PHE A 38 -1.74 -1.03 18.85
CA PHE A 38 -0.99 -0.25 19.82
C PHE A 38 -1.86 0.81 20.50
N ASP A 39 -1.42 1.23 21.68
CA ASP A 39 -2.06 2.30 22.44
C ASP A 39 -1.40 3.61 22.03
N SER A 40 -2.10 4.43 21.27
CA SER A 40 -1.51 5.63 20.70
C SER A 40 -1.19 6.71 21.75
N PHE A 41 -1.70 6.58 22.96
CA PHE A 41 -1.37 7.54 24.00
C PHE A 41 0.06 7.32 24.53
N THR A 42 0.54 6.10 24.50
CA THR A 42 1.82 5.78 25.13
C THR A 42 2.81 5.13 24.18
N LYS A 43 2.39 4.70 23.01
CA LYS A 43 3.24 3.93 22.10
C LYS A 43 3.10 4.46 20.67
N ASN A 44 3.89 3.89 19.79
CA ASN A 44 3.74 4.15 18.36
C ASN A 44 3.88 2.83 17.61
N THR A 45 3.76 2.87 16.31
CA THR A 45 3.94 1.68 15.49
C THR A 45 4.76 2.07 14.26
N GLU A 46 5.28 1.08 13.59
CA GLU A 46 6.03 1.30 12.34
C GLU A 46 5.38 0.52 11.23
N VAL A 47 5.22 1.16 10.07
CA VAL A 47 4.85 0.43 8.89
C VAL A 47 6.16 -0.01 8.24
N GLN A 48 6.25 -1.27 7.91
CA GLN A 48 7.47 -1.86 7.38
C GLN A 48 7.15 -2.59 6.08
N TYR A 49 8.03 -2.47 5.12
CA TYR A 49 7.87 -3.16 3.85
C TYR A 49 9.21 -3.33 3.16
N THR A 50 9.26 -4.18 2.17
CA THR A 50 10.47 -4.44 1.40
C THR A 50 10.21 -4.08 -0.05
N LEU A 51 11.12 -3.30 -0.64
CA LEU A 51 11.04 -2.92 -2.03
C LEU A 51 11.97 -3.79 -2.87
N LYS A 52 11.46 -4.19 -4.01
CA LYS A 52 12.22 -5.01 -4.92
C LYS A 52 13.21 -4.19 -5.73
N ASN A 53 12.86 -2.96 -6.01
CA ASN A 53 13.67 -2.05 -6.81
C ASN A 53 13.63 -0.64 -6.22
N PRO A 54 14.58 0.22 -6.55
CA PRO A 54 14.51 1.62 -6.12
C PRO A 54 13.30 2.29 -6.76
N VAL A 55 12.55 3.02 -5.99
CA VAL A 55 11.33 3.65 -6.50
C VAL A 55 10.85 4.74 -5.55
N ALA A 56 10.05 5.66 -6.05
CA ALA A 56 9.44 6.69 -5.24
C ALA A 56 8.16 6.14 -4.62
N VAL A 57 7.95 6.38 -3.33
CA VAL A 57 6.79 5.89 -2.62
C VAL A 57 6.03 6.99 -1.92
N ASN A 58 4.73 6.80 -1.77
CA ASN A 58 3.88 7.64 -0.95
C ASN A 58 3.27 6.74 0.12
N ILE A 59 3.33 7.16 1.37
CA ILE A 59 2.81 6.36 2.47
C ILE A 59 1.86 7.20 3.28
N SER A 60 0.66 6.68 3.48
CA SER A 60 -0.36 7.40 4.24
C SER A 60 -1.15 6.44 5.11
N ILE A 61 -1.80 6.99 6.11
CA ILE A 61 -2.71 6.27 6.97
C ILE A 61 -4.10 6.76 6.61
N VAL A 62 -5.01 5.84 6.32
CA VAL A 62 -6.39 6.20 6.00
C VAL A 62 -7.34 5.41 6.87
N LYS A 63 -8.55 5.91 6.99
CA LYS A 63 -9.63 5.20 7.65
C LYS A 63 -10.71 4.93 6.62
N ARG A 64 -11.27 3.73 6.66
CA ARG A 64 -12.28 3.34 5.69
C ARG A 64 -13.58 3.13 6.45
N ASP A 65 -14.67 3.73 5.99
CA ASP A 65 -15.95 3.57 6.68
C ASP A 65 -16.67 2.33 6.13
N SER A 66 -17.88 2.09 6.64
CA SER A 66 -18.61 0.89 6.26
C SER A 66 -19.02 0.88 4.80
N SER A 67 -19.04 2.02 4.14
CA SER A 67 -19.39 2.09 2.73
C SER A 67 -18.15 1.93 1.84
N GLY A 68 -16.99 1.87 2.43
CA GLY A 68 -15.74 1.77 1.67
C GLY A 68 -15.11 3.11 1.35
N GLN A 69 -15.69 4.21 1.84
CA GLN A 69 -15.13 5.53 1.61
C GLN A 69 -13.88 5.70 2.46
N GLU A 70 -12.81 6.20 1.86
CA GLU A 70 -11.55 6.41 2.56
C GLU A 70 -11.35 7.85 2.94
N TYR A 71 -10.79 8.06 4.12
CA TYR A 71 -10.48 9.39 4.64
C TYR A 71 -9.02 9.42 5.04
N LEU A 72 -8.31 10.42 4.60
CA LEU A 72 -6.90 10.57 4.96
C LEU A 72 -6.78 10.92 6.44
N VAL A 73 -5.95 10.19 7.16
CA VAL A 73 -5.68 10.44 8.56
C VAL A 73 -4.32 11.10 8.72
N LYS A 74 -3.30 10.57 8.07
CA LYS A 74 -1.95 11.10 8.19
C LYS A 74 -1.11 10.73 6.97
N THR A 75 -0.30 11.65 6.50
CA THR A 75 0.68 11.36 5.46
C THR A 75 2.01 11.11 6.15
N LEU A 76 2.59 9.96 5.93
CA LEU A 76 3.87 9.62 6.53
C LEU A 76 5.04 9.93 5.60
N ALA A 77 4.85 9.78 4.33
CA ALA A 77 5.90 10.07 3.35
C ALA A 77 5.26 10.44 2.02
N GLU A 78 5.83 11.43 1.36
CA GLU A 78 5.28 11.89 0.10
C GLU A 78 6.40 11.94 -0.93
N ASP A 79 6.25 11.16 -1.99
CA ASP A 79 7.19 11.11 -3.10
C ASP A 79 8.64 10.94 -2.63
N ILE A 80 8.85 9.99 -1.73
CA ILE A 80 10.17 9.72 -1.18
C ILE A 80 10.84 8.64 -2.02
N HIS A 81 12.04 8.93 -2.50
CA HIS A 81 12.79 7.95 -3.28
C HIS A 81 13.52 7.01 -2.34
N GLU A 82 13.19 5.73 -2.42
CA GLU A 82 13.78 4.73 -1.55
C GLU A 82 14.52 3.66 -2.34
N THR A 83 15.54 3.10 -1.73
CA THR A 83 16.35 2.07 -2.37
C THR A 83 15.71 0.72 -2.24
N LYS A 84 16.23 -0.26 -2.96
CA LYS A 84 15.84 -1.63 -2.79
C LYS A 84 16.13 -2.05 -1.37
N GLY A 85 15.23 -2.81 -0.76
CA GLY A 85 15.43 -3.32 0.59
C GLY A 85 14.27 -2.98 1.51
N THR A 86 14.49 -3.16 2.80
CA THR A 86 13.45 -2.98 3.81
C THR A 86 13.47 -1.56 4.35
N HIS A 87 12.28 -0.98 4.47
CA HIS A 87 12.11 0.38 4.96
C HIS A 87 11.04 0.43 6.04
N ARG A 88 11.12 1.41 6.93
CA ARG A 88 10.19 1.59 8.03
C ARG A 88 9.84 3.05 8.15
N HIS A 89 8.58 3.32 8.49
CA HIS A 89 8.12 4.68 8.77
C HIS A 89 7.26 4.63 10.02
N THR A 90 7.50 5.53 10.93
CA THR A 90 6.81 5.53 12.22
C THR A 90 5.50 6.31 12.13
N TRP A 91 4.45 5.74 12.71
CA TRP A 91 3.20 6.46 12.92
C TRP A 91 2.94 6.55 14.41
N LEU A 92 2.68 7.77 14.86
CA LEU A 92 2.48 8.02 16.28
C LEU A 92 1.03 7.83 16.71
N GLY A 93 0.16 7.43 15.82
CA GLY A 93 -1.27 7.31 16.13
C GLY A 93 -1.95 8.66 16.12
N ASP A 94 -1.46 9.59 15.33
CA ASP A 94 -1.96 10.95 15.28
C ASP A 94 -2.58 11.27 13.92
N THR A 95 -3.31 12.37 13.87
CA THR A 95 -3.91 12.85 12.62
C THR A 95 -3.07 13.98 12.05
N GLU A 96 -3.43 14.44 10.86
CA GLU A 96 -2.74 15.57 10.24
C GLU A 96 -2.81 16.82 11.11
N LYS A 97 -3.83 16.92 11.95
CA LYS A 97 -3.99 18.08 12.82
C LYS A 97 -3.26 17.92 14.15
N GLY A 98 -2.56 16.82 14.33
CA GLY A 98 -1.82 16.58 15.56
C GLY A 98 -2.65 16.05 16.71
N LEU A 99 -3.86 15.58 16.44
CA LEU A 99 -4.71 15.01 17.46
C LEU A 99 -4.51 13.50 17.50
N PHE A 100 -4.86 12.86 18.61
CA PHE A 100 -4.83 11.41 18.66
C PHE A 100 -5.90 10.84 17.72
N ALA A 101 -5.55 9.82 16.99
CA ALA A 101 -6.51 9.14 16.14
C ALA A 101 -7.49 8.36 17.02
N PRO A 102 -8.78 8.42 16.74
CA PRO A 102 -9.77 7.66 17.53
C PRO A 102 -9.51 6.16 17.49
N ILE A 103 -9.99 5.47 18.50
CA ILE A 103 -9.88 4.03 18.57
C ILE A 103 -10.51 3.42 17.32
N GLY A 104 -9.86 2.46 16.74
CA GLY A 104 -10.39 1.76 15.58
C GLY A 104 -9.32 1.18 14.70
N THR A 105 -9.74 0.63 13.58
CA THR A 105 -8.83 0.03 12.62
C THR A 105 -8.50 1.04 11.54
N TYR A 106 -7.22 1.14 11.23
CA TYR A 106 -6.73 2.05 10.21
C TYR A 106 -5.95 1.24 9.17
N ILE A 107 -5.71 1.84 8.03
CA ILE A 107 -5.03 1.18 6.94
C ILE A 107 -3.82 2.00 6.53
N GLY A 108 -2.68 1.35 6.49
CA GLY A 108 -1.48 1.97 5.92
C GLY A 108 -1.44 1.67 4.45
N LEU A 109 -1.35 2.72 3.65
CA LEU A 109 -1.25 2.60 2.21
C LEU A 109 0.16 2.90 1.76
N VAL A 110 0.72 2.02 0.95
CA VAL A 110 1.95 2.30 0.25
C VAL A 110 1.58 2.40 -1.21
N GLN A 111 1.77 3.57 -1.81
CA GLN A 111 1.41 3.79 -3.20
C GLN A 111 2.65 4.01 -4.03
N ILE A 112 2.73 3.30 -5.15
CA ILE A 112 3.82 3.40 -6.09
C ILE A 112 3.18 3.54 -7.46
N GLU A 113 3.23 4.74 -8.01
CA GLU A 113 2.55 5.05 -9.25
C GLU A 113 1.06 4.74 -9.11
N SER A 114 0.51 3.85 -9.89
CA SER A 114 -0.90 3.52 -9.78
C SER A 114 -1.16 2.32 -8.89
N GLN A 115 -0.13 1.72 -8.32
CA GLN A 115 -0.29 0.53 -7.51
C GLN A 115 -0.48 0.90 -6.04
N ARG A 116 -1.32 0.15 -5.37
CA ARG A 116 -1.63 0.37 -3.95
C ARG A 116 -1.40 -0.92 -3.18
N PHE A 117 -0.76 -0.81 -2.03
CA PHE A 117 -0.51 -1.93 -1.15
C PHE A 117 -0.99 -1.53 0.23
N GLU A 118 -1.65 -2.42 0.96
CA GLU A 118 -2.34 -2.08 2.21
C GLU A 118 -1.97 -3.01 3.35
N ALA A 119 -1.96 -2.47 4.55
CA ALA A 119 -1.85 -3.26 5.78
C ALA A 119 -2.71 -2.60 6.85
N ALA A 120 -3.30 -3.39 7.71
CA ALA A 120 -4.19 -2.87 8.75
C ALA A 120 -3.46 -2.70 10.07
N VAL A 121 -3.92 -1.75 10.87
CA VAL A 121 -3.39 -1.52 12.20
C VAL A 121 -4.54 -1.11 13.11
N LEU A 122 -4.51 -1.58 14.35
CA LEU A 122 -5.55 -1.26 15.33
C LEU A 122 -5.01 -0.26 16.34
N VAL A 123 -5.76 0.81 16.55
CA VAL A 123 -5.46 1.80 17.58
C VAL A 123 -6.42 1.56 18.73
N TYR A 124 -5.89 1.46 19.95
CA TYR A 124 -6.72 1.37 21.14
C TYR A 124 -6.16 2.30 22.21
N HIS A 125 -6.92 2.51 23.29
CA HIS A 125 -6.48 3.31 24.42
C HIS A 125 -6.88 2.59 25.68
N PHE A 126 -6.09 2.73 26.72
CA PHE A 126 -6.45 2.17 28.02
C PHE A 126 -6.92 3.24 28.98
#